data_92a01608047509289c4100839a3921e3
#
_entry.id   92a01608047509289c4100839a3921e3
#
_cell.length_a   1.000
_cell.length_b   1.000
_cell.length_c   1.000
_cell.angle_alpha   90.00
_cell.angle_beta   90.00
_cell.angle_gamma   90.00
#
_symmetry.space_group_name_H-M   'P 1'
#
loop_
_entity.id
_entity.type
_entity.pdbx_description
1 polymer ?
#
loop_
_entity_poly.entity_id
_entity_poly.type
_entity_poly.pdbx_seq_one_letter_code
_entity_poly.pdbx_strand_id
1 'polypeptide(L)'
;RNAGRYHSKEFYLLTGKLICDVCGKRMIGNLRFSGRSKTRLATYRCNTHRVMCNNKEMNKDYLDAYIAVLIGERLKPKNLKRAVAKVNQQMQKFNHDFDTHYEVISVQYAEIKDSLANITKAIEKGIFTDDLLQRAEQLENEKTKLETRLHELKLLEPIAYEDVAYLHTQWRELKRNTEEFRTFIQQFVKVIHVRPYDFDIVLDVGFCVVELTETITMRRGELYEMFDSKVKE
;
A
#
# COMPACT_ATOMS: atom_id res chain seq x y z
N ARG A 1 -24.44 24.76 1.54
CA ARG A 1 -24.10 24.81 2.97
C ARG A 1 -22.74 24.13 3.11
N ASN A 2 -21.70 24.93 3.28
CA ASN A 2 -20.36 24.41 3.65
C ASN A 2 -20.48 23.91 5.08
N ALA A 3 -20.56 22.59 5.25
CA ALA A 3 -20.40 21.97 6.55
C ALA A 3 -18.97 22.31 7.00
N GLY A 4 -18.87 23.16 8.04
CA GLY A 4 -17.58 23.54 8.61
C GLY A 4 -16.76 22.28 8.90
N ARG A 5 -15.55 22.21 8.38
CA ARG A 5 -14.59 21.16 8.72
C ARG A 5 -14.35 21.25 10.22
N TYR A 6 -14.99 20.37 10.97
CA TYR A 6 -14.72 20.21 12.39
C TYR A 6 -13.31 19.68 12.51
N HIS A 7 -12.34 20.57 12.74
CA HIS A 7 -11.00 20.16 13.12
C HIS A 7 -11.09 19.57 14.52
N SER A 8 -11.08 18.24 14.59
CA SER A 8 -10.97 17.53 15.87
C SER A 8 -9.74 18.04 16.60
N LYS A 9 -9.88 18.49 17.85
CA LYS A 9 -8.74 18.83 18.74
C LYS A 9 -7.90 17.62 19.09
N GLU A 10 -8.33 16.43 18.68
CA GLU A 10 -7.68 15.15 18.94
C GLU A 10 -6.99 14.65 17.69
N PHE A 11 -5.74 14.24 17.84
CA PHE A 11 -4.94 13.65 16.78
C PHE A 11 -5.27 12.16 16.62
N TYR A 12 -5.68 11.72 15.42
CA TYR A 12 -6.00 10.33 15.09
C TYR A 12 -5.00 9.81 14.05
N LEU A 13 -4.05 8.98 14.48
CA LEU A 13 -2.94 8.47 13.66
C LEU A 13 -3.44 7.69 12.43
N LEU A 14 -4.47 6.89 12.59
CA LEU A 14 -4.96 5.93 11.60
C LEU A 14 -6.19 6.43 10.81
N THR A 15 -6.42 7.74 10.76
CA THR A 15 -7.53 8.32 9.99
C THR A 15 -7.48 7.82 8.54
N GLY A 16 -8.62 7.28 8.07
CA GLY A 16 -8.76 6.78 6.70
C GLY A 16 -8.25 5.35 6.46
N LYS A 17 -7.56 4.74 7.43
CA LYS A 17 -6.98 3.40 7.31
C LYS A 17 -7.84 2.27 7.91
N LEU A 18 -8.87 2.59 8.70
CA LEU A 18 -9.72 1.58 9.34
C LEU A 18 -11.00 1.34 8.55
N ILE A 19 -11.32 0.08 8.33
CA ILE A 19 -12.57 -0.39 7.72
C ILE A 19 -13.31 -1.29 8.71
N CYS A 20 -14.61 -1.08 8.84
CA CYS A 20 -15.49 -1.92 9.63
C CYS A 20 -15.94 -3.12 8.79
N ASP A 21 -15.50 -4.33 9.12
CA ASP A 21 -15.87 -5.55 8.39
C ASP A 21 -17.33 -6.00 8.61
N VAL A 22 -18.04 -5.39 9.57
CA VAL A 22 -19.47 -5.68 9.77
C VAL A 22 -20.34 -5.01 8.69
N CYS A 23 -19.95 -3.80 8.24
CA CYS A 23 -20.76 -3.01 7.28
C CYS A 23 -19.98 -2.43 6.11
N GLY A 24 -18.70 -2.72 5.96
CA GLY A 24 -17.83 -2.23 4.88
C GLY A 24 -17.51 -0.72 4.92
N LYS A 25 -18.00 0.02 5.92
CA LYS A 25 -17.79 1.47 5.99
C LYS A 25 -16.50 1.82 6.71
N ARG A 26 -15.92 2.98 6.37
CA ARG A 26 -14.75 3.51 7.08
C ARG A 26 -15.10 3.83 8.53
N MET A 27 -14.13 3.59 9.41
CA MET A 27 -14.22 4.05 10.80
C MET A 27 -13.64 5.45 10.93
N ILE A 28 -14.22 6.22 11.86
CA ILE A 28 -13.89 7.63 12.13
C ILE A 28 -13.41 7.80 13.56
N GLY A 29 -12.57 8.80 13.79
CA GLY A 29 -12.20 9.23 15.12
C GLY A 29 -13.41 9.80 15.88
N ASN A 30 -13.55 9.45 17.15
CA ASN A 30 -14.59 9.93 18.02
C ASN A 30 -14.02 10.28 19.40
N LEU A 31 -14.20 11.52 19.82
CA LEU A 31 -13.81 12.00 21.14
C LEU A 31 -15.04 12.27 21.98
N ARG A 32 -15.09 11.67 23.16
CA ARG A 32 -16.13 11.94 24.15
C ARG A 32 -15.51 12.05 25.54
N PHE A 33 -16.25 12.66 26.44
CA PHE A 33 -15.91 12.76 27.85
C PHE A 33 -16.96 12.01 28.65
N SER A 34 -16.53 11.15 29.57
CA SER A 34 -17.37 10.27 30.34
C SER A 34 -17.30 10.57 31.83
N GLY A 35 -18.42 10.41 32.53
CA GLY A 35 -18.52 10.57 33.97
C GLY A 35 -18.44 12.01 34.46
N ARG A 36 -18.60 12.19 35.80
CA ARG A 36 -18.47 13.50 36.48
C ARG A 36 -17.04 14.06 36.39
N SER A 37 -16.04 13.19 36.35
CA SER A 37 -14.61 13.53 36.19
C SER A 37 -14.23 13.98 34.77
N LYS A 38 -15.16 13.94 33.83
CA LYS A 38 -14.94 14.24 32.40
C LYS A 38 -13.72 13.49 31.83
N THR A 39 -13.63 12.20 32.18
CA THR A 39 -12.54 11.34 31.66
C THR A 39 -12.58 11.31 30.14
N ARG A 40 -11.46 11.66 29.51
CA ARG A 40 -11.30 11.67 28.06
C ARG A 40 -11.36 10.23 27.52
N LEU A 41 -12.19 10.01 26.52
CA LEU A 41 -12.30 8.74 25.81
C LEU A 41 -12.22 8.97 24.31
N ALA A 42 -11.06 8.73 23.73
CA ALA A 42 -10.83 8.79 22.30
C ALA A 42 -10.90 7.38 21.69
N THR A 43 -11.72 7.22 20.66
CA THR A 43 -11.97 5.92 20.02
C THR A 43 -12.02 6.04 18.52
N TYR A 44 -11.80 4.93 17.82
CA TYR A 44 -12.23 4.74 16.44
C TYR A 44 -13.56 4.01 16.44
N ARG A 45 -14.56 4.55 15.76
CA ARG A 45 -15.89 3.94 15.64
C ARG A 45 -16.36 3.88 14.20
N CYS A 46 -17.22 2.92 13.90
CA CYS A 46 -17.88 2.87 12.60
C CYS A 46 -18.69 4.16 12.34
N ASN A 47 -18.61 4.70 11.13
CA ASN A 47 -19.35 5.91 10.76
C ASN A 47 -20.87 5.73 10.84
N THR A 48 -21.37 4.50 10.64
CA THR A 48 -22.80 4.14 10.77
C THR A 48 -23.15 3.54 12.13
N HIS A 49 -22.30 3.75 13.14
CA HIS A 49 -22.50 3.21 14.49
C HIS A 49 -23.87 3.60 15.08
N ARG A 50 -24.55 2.63 15.71
CA ARG A 50 -25.88 2.74 16.31
C ARG A 50 -27.05 2.93 15.34
N VAL A 51 -26.83 3.24 14.08
CA VAL A 51 -27.89 3.40 13.09
C VAL A 51 -28.03 2.12 12.26
N MET A 52 -26.91 1.64 11.70
CA MET A 52 -26.90 0.48 10.80
C MET A 52 -25.77 -0.52 11.16
N CYS A 53 -24.99 -0.24 12.17
CA CYS A 53 -23.85 -1.07 12.56
C CYS A 53 -23.63 -1.05 14.07
N ASN A 54 -23.50 -2.24 14.66
CA ASN A 54 -23.26 -2.45 16.10
C ASN A 54 -21.81 -2.85 16.41
N ASN A 55 -20.88 -2.72 15.46
CA ASN A 55 -19.47 -3.02 15.72
C ASN A 55 -18.94 -2.15 16.86
N LYS A 56 -18.18 -2.79 17.77
CA LYS A 56 -17.63 -2.12 18.95
C LYS A 56 -16.58 -1.08 18.54
N GLU A 57 -16.51 0.02 19.29
CA GLU A 57 -15.45 1.00 19.16
C GLU A 57 -14.10 0.42 19.57
N MET A 58 -13.00 0.92 18.96
CA MET A 58 -11.63 0.60 19.32
C MET A 58 -11.04 1.75 20.13
N ASN A 59 -10.34 1.46 21.23
CA ASN A 59 -9.58 2.47 21.95
C ASN A 59 -8.47 3.02 21.03
N LYS A 60 -8.50 4.33 20.80
CA LYS A 60 -7.56 5.01 19.90
C LYS A 60 -6.13 4.94 20.44
N ASP A 61 -5.94 5.24 21.72
CA ASP A 61 -4.60 5.37 22.30
C ASP A 61 -3.87 4.01 22.28
N TYR A 62 -4.59 2.91 22.54
CA TYR A 62 -4.03 1.56 22.49
C TYR A 62 -3.70 1.11 21.06
N LEU A 63 -4.62 1.34 20.12
CA LEU A 63 -4.39 0.96 18.74
C LEU A 63 -3.26 1.77 18.08
N ASP A 64 -3.24 3.09 18.29
CA ASP A 64 -2.19 3.98 17.78
C ASP A 64 -0.82 3.60 18.36
N ALA A 65 -0.75 3.32 19.65
CA ALA A 65 0.48 2.89 20.33
C ALA A 65 0.95 1.52 19.80
N TYR A 66 0.04 0.57 19.64
CA TYR A 66 0.37 -0.76 19.12
C TYR A 66 0.93 -0.69 17.69
N ILE A 67 0.27 0.03 16.79
CA ILE A 67 0.74 0.23 15.42
C ILE A 67 2.12 0.88 15.40
N ALA A 68 2.33 1.91 16.24
CA ALA A 68 3.61 2.57 16.33
C ALA A 68 4.73 1.61 16.80
N VAL A 69 4.47 0.76 17.80
CA VAL A 69 5.42 -0.25 18.26
C VAL A 69 5.67 -1.29 17.16
N LEU A 70 4.62 -1.78 16.53
CA LEU A 70 4.70 -2.78 15.47
C LEU A 70 5.59 -2.31 14.31
N ILE A 71 5.38 -1.08 13.83
CA ILE A 71 6.19 -0.51 12.75
C ILE A 71 7.62 -0.27 13.22
N GLY A 72 7.82 0.26 14.42
CA GLY A 72 9.16 0.43 15.00
C GLY A 72 9.95 -0.87 15.06
N GLU A 73 9.30 -2.00 15.41
CA GLU A 73 9.92 -3.32 15.38
C GLU A 73 10.29 -3.75 13.94
N ARG A 74 9.43 -3.48 12.95
CA ARG A 74 9.71 -3.80 11.54
C ARG A 74 10.88 -2.99 10.99
N LEU A 75 11.05 -1.76 11.45
CA LEU A 75 12.11 -0.85 11.00
C LEU A 75 13.47 -1.09 11.68
N LYS A 76 13.57 -2.00 12.66
CA LYS A 76 14.88 -2.37 13.23
C LYS A 76 15.80 -2.94 12.14
N PRO A 77 17.11 -2.63 12.17
CA PRO A 77 18.05 -3.04 11.12
C PRO A 77 17.98 -4.51 10.75
N LYS A 78 17.87 -5.41 11.74
CA LYS A 78 17.74 -6.87 11.53
C LYS A 78 16.48 -7.22 10.72
N ASN A 79 15.36 -6.57 11.01
CA ASN A 79 14.08 -6.84 10.37
C ASN A 79 14.01 -6.20 8.98
N LEU A 80 14.58 -5.00 8.81
CA LEU A 80 14.73 -4.36 7.49
C LEU A 80 15.56 -5.22 6.54
N LYS A 81 16.70 -5.75 6.98
CA LYS A 81 17.51 -6.67 6.16
C LYS A 81 16.73 -7.91 5.70
N ARG A 82 15.90 -8.46 6.61
CA ARG A 82 15.01 -9.58 6.26
C ARG A 82 13.91 -9.19 5.27
N ALA A 83 13.33 -7.99 5.44
CA ALA A 83 12.31 -7.48 4.54
C ALA A 83 12.90 -7.25 3.14
N VAL A 84 14.06 -6.59 3.03
CA VAL A 84 14.79 -6.42 1.76
C VAL A 84 15.07 -7.76 1.08
N ALA A 85 15.54 -8.76 1.83
CA ALA A 85 15.79 -10.09 1.27
C ALA A 85 14.52 -10.75 0.72
N LYS A 86 13.37 -10.60 1.41
CA LYS A 86 12.07 -11.10 0.92
C LYS A 86 11.60 -10.36 -0.33
N VAL A 87 11.73 -9.04 -0.35
CA VAL A 87 11.41 -8.21 -1.51
C VAL A 87 12.25 -8.64 -2.71
N ASN A 88 13.57 -8.76 -2.54
CA ASN A 88 14.47 -9.16 -3.62
C ASN A 88 14.18 -10.60 -4.09
N GLN A 89 13.83 -11.51 -3.18
CA GLN A 89 13.42 -12.87 -3.57
C GLN A 89 12.13 -12.86 -4.40
N GLN A 90 11.17 -12.00 -4.05
CA GLN A 90 9.93 -11.84 -4.82
C GLN A 90 10.22 -11.22 -6.19
N MET A 91 11.11 -10.22 -6.22
CA MET A 91 11.58 -9.61 -7.48
C MET A 91 12.30 -10.62 -8.37
N GLN A 92 13.14 -11.50 -7.81
CA GLN A 92 13.81 -12.55 -8.59
C GLN A 92 12.81 -13.52 -9.22
N LYS A 93 11.75 -13.93 -8.49
CA LYS A 93 10.68 -14.74 -9.04
C LYS A 93 9.94 -14.01 -10.17
N PHE A 94 9.63 -12.75 -9.93
CA PHE A 94 9.00 -11.90 -10.93
C PHE A 94 9.91 -11.69 -12.16
N ASN A 95 11.20 -11.48 -11.95
CA ASN A 95 12.19 -11.32 -13.01
C ASN A 95 12.44 -12.62 -13.79
N HIS A 96 12.32 -13.79 -13.17
CA HIS A 96 12.43 -15.06 -13.90
C HIS A 96 11.24 -15.29 -14.85
N ASP A 97 10.02 -14.98 -14.38
CA ASP A 97 8.85 -14.95 -15.26
C ASP A 97 8.96 -13.81 -16.30
N PHE A 98 9.66 -12.74 -15.95
CA PHE A 98 9.96 -11.58 -16.76
C PHE A 98 10.91 -11.87 -17.91
N ASP A 99 12.02 -12.55 -17.69
CA ASP A 99 12.99 -12.86 -18.76
C ASP A 99 12.30 -13.66 -19.87
N THR A 100 11.45 -14.62 -19.48
CA THR A 100 10.64 -15.39 -20.44
C THR A 100 9.63 -14.51 -21.19
N HIS A 101 8.94 -13.60 -20.49
CA HIS A 101 7.99 -12.68 -21.12
C HIS A 101 8.70 -11.59 -21.95
N TYR A 102 9.85 -11.11 -21.49
CA TYR A 102 10.65 -10.14 -22.22
C TYR A 102 11.16 -10.70 -23.53
N GLU A 103 11.69 -11.94 -23.54
CA GLU A 103 12.10 -12.61 -24.77
C GLU A 103 10.95 -12.75 -25.77
N VAL A 104 9.78 -13.24 -25.31
CA VAL A 104 8.59 -13.38 -26.17
C VAL A 104 8.17 -12.03 -26.77
N ILE A 105 8.08 -10.98 -25.94
CA ILE A 105 7.67 -9.65 -26.40
C ILE A 105 8.71 -9.03 -27.31
N SER A 106 10.00 -9.21 -27.04
CA SER A 106 11.09 -8.68 -27.87
C SER A 106 11.13 -9.34 -29.24
N VAL A 107 10.87 -10.64 -29.34
CA VAL A 107 10.73 -11.37 -30.61
C VAL A 107 9.53 -10.85 -31.39
N GLN A 108 8.35 -10.72 -30.77
CA GLN A 108 7.16 -10.17 -31.40
C GLN A 108 7.39 -8.74 -31.92
N TYR A 109 8.07 -7.91 -31.13
CA TYR A 109 8.43 -6.56 -31.53
C TYR A 109 9.35 -6.54 -32.73
N ALA A 110 10.35 -7.42 -32.80
CA ALA A 110 11.25 -7.55 -33.94
C ALA A 110 10.51 -7.99 -35.18
N GLU A 111 9.63 -8.99 -35.09
CA GLU A 111 8.79 -9.46 -36.23
C GLU A 111 7.87 -8.36 -36.79
N ILE A 112 7.27 -7.54 -35.93
CA ILE A 112 6.44 -6.43 -36.35
C ILE A 112 7.30 -5.36 -37.07
N LYS A 113 8.46 -5.07 -36.54
CA LYS A 113 9.41 -4.11 -37.15
C LYS A 113 9.85 -4.56 -38.51
N ASP A 114 10.16 -5.84 -38.69
CA ASP A 114 10.54 -6.42 -39.96
C ASP A 114 9.36 -6.41 -40.96
N SER A 115 8.14 -6.67 -40.50
CA SER A 115 6.93 -6.59 -41.31
C SER A 115 6.67 -5.17 -41.82
N LEU A 116 6.82 -4.17 -40.95
CA LEU A 116 6.69 -2.76 -41.29
C LEU A 116 7.77 -2.35 -42.31
N ALA A 117 9.01 -2.79 -42.12
CA ALA A 117 10.10 -2.52 -43.09
C ALA A 117 9.81 -3.15 -44.47
N ASN A 118 9.20 -4.32 -44.52
CA ASN A 118 8.82 -4.97 -45.79
C ASN A 118 7.66 -4.24 -46.48
N ILE A 119 6.65 -3.75 -45.74
CA ILE A 119 5.58 -2.91 -46.26
C ILE A 119 6.15 -1.61 -46.82
N THR A 120 7.06 -0.95 -46.10
CA THR A 120 7.72 0.27 -46.57
C THR A 120 8.45 0.04 -47.90
N LYS A 121 9.23 -1.06 -47.99
CA LYS A 121 9.92 -1.43 -49.24
C LYS A 121 8.96 -1.72 -50.41
N ALA A 122 7.79 -2.29 -50.12
CA ALA A 122 6.76 -2.53 -51.15
C ALA A 122 6.17 -1.22 -51.68
N ILE A 123 5.90 -0.27 -50.80
CA ILE A 123 5.43 1.08 -51.14
C ILE A 123 6.47 1.84 -51.97
N GLU A 124 7.76 1.77 -51.58
CA GLU A 124 8.86 2.39 -52.31
C GLU A 124 9.00 1.82 -53.74
N LYS A 125 8.63 0.55 -53.97
CA LYS A 125 8.59 -0.10 -55.29
C LYS A 125 7.33 0.22 -56.10
N GLY A 126 6.45 1.10 -55.59
CA GLY A 126 5.24 1.51 -56.27
C GLY A 126 4.03 0.57 -56.04
N ILE A 127 4.12 -0.38 -55.15
CA ILE A 127 2.99 -1.23 -54.75
C ILE A 127 2.20 -0.50 -53.66
N PHE A 128 1.06 0.07 -54.04
CA PHE A 128 0.23 0.87 -53.14
C PHE A 128 -1.22 0.37 -53.20
N THR A 129 -1.68 -0.23 -52.10
CA THR A 129 -3.05 -0.69 -51.92
C THR A 129 -3.60 -0.26 -50.58
N ASP A 130 -4.92 -0.05 -50.48
CA ASP A 130 -5.58 0.32 -49.22
C ASP A 130 -5.36 -0.74 -48.13
N ASP A 131 -5.30 -2.01 -48.51
CA ASP A 131 -5.03 -3.13 -47.57
C ASP A 131 -3.63 -3.02 -46.95
N LEU A 132 -2.62 -2.61 -47.72
CA LEU A 132 -1.26 -2.41 -47.17
C LEU A 132 -1.19 -1.25 -46.19
N LEU A 133 -1.93 -0.16 -46.46
CA LEU A 133 -2.01 0.97 -45.53
C LEU A 133 -2.71 0.55 -44.21
N GLN A 134 -3.84 -0.11 -44.33
CA GLN A 134 -4.58 -0.57 -43.14
C GLN A 134 -3.74 -1.54 -42.31
N ARG A 135 -2.99 -2.45 -42.97
CA ARG A 135 -2.08 -3.37 -42.28
C ARG A 135 -0.93 -2.66 -41.59
N ALA A 136 -0.35 -1.64 -42.26
CA ALA A 136 0.71 -0.83 -41.65
C ALA A 136 0.23 -0.09 -40.39
N GLU A 137 -0.97 0.50 -40.41
CA GLU A 137 -1.56 1.17 -39.26
C GLU A 137 -1.80 0.22 -38.11
N GLN A 138 -2.31 -1.00 -38.36
CA GLN A 138 -2.48 -2.02 -37.36
C GLN A 138 -1.14 -2.39 -36.70
N LEU A 139 -0.11 -2.64 -37.49
CA LEU A 139 1.22 -3.00 -37.01
C LEU A 139 1.89 -1.88 -36.21
N GLU A 140 1.73 -0.60 -36.61
CA GLU A 140 2.23 0.54 -35.81
C GLU A 140 1.52 0.64 -34.47
N ASN A 141 0.21 0.40 -34.40
CA ASN A 141 -0.54 0.37 -33.14
C ASN A 141 -0.10 -0.79 -32.23
N GLU A 142 0.15 -1.98 -32.80
CA GLU A 142 0.69 -3.12 -32.07
C GLU A 142 2.11 -2.87 -31.55
N LYS A 143 2.97 -2.29 -32.38
CA LYS A 143 4.34 -1.90 -32.03
C LYS A 143 4.35 -0.94 -30.83
N THR A 144 3.53 0.10 -30.85
CA THR A 144 3.43 1.09 -29.78
C THR A 144 3.00 0.44 -28.45
N LYS A 145 2.05 -0.52 -28.50
CA LYS A 145 1.64 -1.29 -27.32
C LYS A 145 2.77 -2.15 -26.76
N LEU A 146 3.55 -2.81 -27.63
CA LEU A 146 4.69 -3.63 -27.21
C LEU A 146 5.83 -2.77 -26.66
N GLU A 147 6.10 -1.60 -27.25
CA GLU A 147 7.09 -0.64 -26.74
C GLU A 147 6.74 -0.16 -25.32
N THR A 148 5.48 0.22 -25.10
CA THR A 148 4.99 0.60 -23.76
C THR A 148 5.21 -0.55 -22.76
N ARG A 149 4.87 -1.76 -23.16
CA ARG A 149 5.00 -2.95 -22.32
C ARG A 149 6.45 -3.30 -22.02
N LEU A 150 7.36 -3.18 -23.00
CA LEU A 150 8.81 -3.34 -22.84
C LEU A 150 9.41 -2.28 -21.91
N HIS A 151 8.88 -1.05 -21.96
CA HIS A 151 9.33 0.04 -21.08
C HIS A 151 8.89 -0.19 -19.62
N GLU A 152 7.66 -0.64 -19.41
CA GLU A 152 7.14 -0.97 -18.08
C GLU A 152 7.91 -2.12 -17.42
N LEU A 153 8.41 -3.05 -18.22
CA LEU A 153 9.18 -4.20 -17.77
C LEU A 153 10.61 -3.88 -17.27
N LYS A 154 11.16 -2.71 -17.54
CA LYS A 154 12.58 -2.35 -17.27
C LYS A 154 12.91 -1.95 -15.81
N LEU A 155 11.97 -1.99 -14.86
CA LEU A 155 12.07 -1.18 -13.64
C LEU A 155 12.31 -1.94 -12.32
N LEU A 156 12.67 -3.22 -12.31
CA LEU A 156 12.86 -3.95 -11.07
C LEU A 156 14.34 -4.30 -10.79
N GLU A 157 15.12 -3.29 -10.41
CA GLU A 157 16.46 -3.52 -9.85
C GLU A 157 16.38 -3.95 -8.38
N PRO A 158 17.24 -4.89 -7.93
CA PRO A 158 17.26 -5.29 -6.53
C PRO A 158 17.55 -4.13 -5.61
N ILE A 159 16.82 -4.06 -4.49
CA ILE A 159 17.00 -3.04 -3.46
C ILE A 159 18.19 -3.43 -2.58
N ALA A 160 19.11 -2.49 -2.32
CA ALA A 160 20.11 -2.65 -1.29
C ALA A 160 19.57 -2.27 0.10
N TYR A 161 20.16 -2.84 1.15
CA TYR A 161 19.78 -2.46 2.53
C TYR A 161 20.02 -0.96 2.78
N GLU A 162 21.07 -0.42 2.21
CA GLU A 162 21.47 0.97 2.31
C GLU A 162 20.38 1.92 1.79
N ASP A 163 19.64 1.50 0.77
CA ASP A 163 18.55 2.28 0.16
C ASP A 163 17.37 2.49 1.12
N VAL A 164 17.19 1.62 2.11
CA VAL A 164 16.08 1.66 3.08
C VAL A 164 16.55 1.89 4.53
N ALA A 165 17.84 1.90 4.79
CA ALA A 165 18.40 2.05 6.14
C ALA A 165 17.99 3.38 6.80
N TYR A 166 17.79 4.43 6.01
CA TYR A 166 17.34 5.75 6.46
C TYR A 166 15.97 5.69 7.16
N LEU A 167 15.11 4.73 6.85
CA LEU A 167 13.79 4.58 7.47
C LEU A 167 13.90 4.34 8.98
N HIS A 168 14.92 3.61 9.43
CA HIS A 168 15.17 3.41 10.87
C HIS A 168 15.57 4.71 11.56
N THR A 169 16.44 5.50 10.94
CA THR A 169 16.88 6.80 11.47
C THR A 169 15.70 7.77 11.52
N GLN A 170 14.98 7.90 10.43
CA GLN A 170 13.78 8.73 10.33
C GLN A 170 12.74 8.37 11.40
N TRP A 171 12.47 7.07 11.61
CA TRP A 171 11.58 6.61 12.66
C TRP A 171 11.97 7.12 14.06
N ARG A 172 13.26 7.14 14.37
CA ARG A 172 13.77 7.58 15.68
C ARG A 172 13.68 9.09 15.90
N GLU A 173 13.74 9.87 14.84
CA GLU A 173 13.74 11.33 14.87
C GLU A 173 12.33 11.93 14.87
N LEU A 174 11.35 11.19 14.34
CA LEU A 174 9.98 11.67 14.23
C LEU A 174 9.31 11.83 15.60
N LYS A 175 8.74 13.00 15.84
CA LYS A 175 7.93 13.27 17.03
C LYS A 175 6.57 12.62 16.93
N ARG A 176 6.16 11.92 17.98
CA ARG A 176 4.83 11.31 18.08
C ARG A 176 3.73 12.37 17.98
N ASN A 177 2.56 11.97 17.47
CA ASN A 177 1.38 12.82 17.34
C ASN A 177 1.55 14.06 16.44
N THR A 178 2.43 14.01 15.45
CA THR A 178 2.58 15.02 14.40
C THR A 178 2.05 14.50 13.06
N GLU A 179 1.81 15.42 12.12
CA GLU A 179 1.37 15.02 10.77
C GLU A 179 2.47 14.27 10.02
N GLU A 180 3.73 14.63 10.24
CA GLU A 180 4.88 13.92 9.67
C GLU A 180 4.91 12.47 10.17
N PHE A 181 4.67 12.27 11.48
CA PHE A 181 4.58 10.94 12.06
C PHE A 181 3.40 10.15 11.48
N ARG A 182 2.24 10.78 11.30
CA ARG A 182 1.07 10.17 10.65
C ARG A 182 1.41 9.73 9.24
N THR A 183 1.96 10.62 8.43
CA THR A 183 2.31 10.36 7.04
C THR A 183 3.29 9.19 6.94
N PHE A 184 4.31 9.20 7.80
CA PHE A 184 5.29 8.12 7.87
C PHE A 184 4.65 6.76 8.21
N ILE A 185 3.83 6.69 9.26
CA ILE A 185 3.13 5.45 9.66
C ILE A 185 2.20 4.95 8.56
N GLN A 186 1.46 5.86 7.93
CA GLN A 186 0.47 5.51 6.92
C GLN A 186 1.07 5.00 5.60
N GLN A 187 2.37 5.16 5.36
CA GLN A 187 3.08 4.51 4.26
C GLN A 187 3.15 2.99 4.44
N PHE A 188 3.28 2.53 5.69
CA PHE A 188 3.41 1.10 6.01
C PHE A 188 2.06 0.42 6.29
N VAL A 189 1.03 1.16 6.65
CA VAL A 189 -0.30 0.60 6.92
C VAL A 189 -1.17 0.73 5.67
N LYS A 190 -1.46 -0.39 5.00
CA LYS A 190 -2.39 -0.42 3.84
C LYS A 190 -3.83 -0.22 4.32
N VAL A 191 -4.29 -1.07 5.22
CA VAL A 191 -5.65 -1.05 5.78
C VAL A 191 -5.70 -1.82 7.09
N ILE A 192 -6.66 -1.49 7.95
CA ILE A 192 -6.99 -2.24 9.18
C ILE A 192 -8.45 -2.65 9.11
N HIS A 193 -8.72 -3.94 9.06
CA HIS A 193 -10.04 -4.54 9.06
C HIS A 193 -10.50 -4.83 10.48
N VAL A 194 -11.59 -4.20 10.91
CA VAL A 194 -12.04 -4.25 12.30
C VAL A 194 -13.34 -5.04 12.42
N ARG A 195 -13.29 -6.16 13.14
CA ARG A 195 -14.41 -7.04 13.47
C ARG A 195 -14.83 -6.86 14.94
N PRO A 196 -15.92 -7.48 15.40
CA PRO A 196 -16.39 -7.32 16.79
C PRO A 196 -15.39 -7.77 17.87
N TYR A 197 -14.58 -8.80 17.60
CA TYR A 197 -13.69 -9.43 18.60
C TYR A 197 -12.20 -9.37 18.24
N ASP A 198 -11.88 -9.14 17.00
CA ASP A 198 -10.52 -9.10 16.48
C ASP A 198 -10.36 -8.04 15.40
N PHE A 199 -9.15 -7.89 14.88
CA PHE A 199 -8.84 -7.03 13.76
C PHE A 199 -7.60 -7.53 13.01
N ASP A 200 -7.56 -7.25 11.71
CA ASP A 200 -6.42 -7.52 10.86
C ASP A 200 -5.72 -6.21 10.49
N ILE A 201 -4.41 -6.20 10.64
CA ILE A 201 -3.55 -5.11 10.15
C ILE A 201 -2.86 -5.60 8.89
N VAL A 202 -3.14 -4.97 7.77
CA VAL A 202 -2.45 -5.23 6.51
C VAL A 202 -1.35 -4.19 6.34
N LEU A 203 -0.12 -4.64 6.43
CA LEU A 203 1.08 -3.81 6.24
C LEU A 203 1.58 -3.93 4.81
N ASP A 204 2.08 -2.83 4.25
CA ASP A 204 2.89 -2.82 3.05
C ASP A 204 4.36 -2.94 3.47
N VAL A 205 5.00 -4.02 3.06
CA VAL A 205 6.40 -4.31 3.34
C VAL A 205 7.26 -4.36 2.07
N GLY A 206 6.67 -3.98 0.93
CA GLY A 206 7.32 -3.97 -0.39
C GLY A 206 8.07 -2.68 -0.72
N PHE A 207 8.14 -1.72 0.19
CA PHE A 207 8.80 -0.41 0.02
C PHE A 207 8.35 0.35 -1.24
N CYS A 208 7.09 0.17 -1.66
CA CYS A 208 6.51 0.74 -2.90
C CYS A 208 7.15 0.24 -4.21
N VAL A 209 8.03 -0.76 -4.16
CA VAL A 209 8.71 -1.32 -5.34
C VAL A 209 7.99 -2.55 -5.87
N VAL A 210 7.54 -3.41 -4.96
CA VAL A 210 6.67 -4.57 -5.27
C VAL A 210 5.48 -4.58 -4.34
N GLU A 211 4.36 -5.13 -4.79
CA GLU A 211 3.19 -5.31 -3.92
C GLU A 211 3.43 -6.51 -3.00
N LEU A 212 4.01 -6.25 -1.83
CA LEU A 212 4.26 -7.24 -0.80
C LEU A 212 3.54 -6.83 0.48
N THR A 213 2.52 -7.58 0.88
CA THR A 213 1.75 -7.30 2.07
C THR A 213 1.93 -8.38 3.13
N GLU A 214 1.92 -7.95 4.39
CA GLU A 214 1.89 -8.83 5.57
C GLU A 214 0.60 -8.55 6.35
N THR A 215 -0.16 -9.60 6.67
CA THR A 215 -1.38 -9.47 7.48
C THR A 215 -1.11 -10.00 8.88
N ILE A 216 -1.45 -9.20 9.89
CA ILE A 216 -1.32 -9.54 11.30
C ILE A 216 -2.71 -9.50 11.90
N THR A 217 -3.19 -10.65 12.39
CA THR A 217 -4.46 -10.77 13.10
C THR A 217 -4.22 -10.65 14.61
N MET A 218 -5.04 -9.84 15.29
CA MET A 218 -4.99 -9.66 16.72
C MET A 218 -6.38 -9.65 17.33
N ARG A 219 -6.55 -10.29 18.51
CA ARG A 219 -7.76 -10.18 19.30
C ARG A 219 -7.81 -8.85 20.04
N ARG A 220 -8.99 -8.26 20.14
CA ARG A 220 -9.16 -6.98 20.87
C ARG A 220 -8.80 -7.13 22.36
N GLY A 221 -9.10 -8.29 22.97
CA GLY A 221 -8.72 -8.58 24.36
C GLY A 221 -7.23 -8.50 24.57
N GLU A 222 -6.45 -9.14 23.73
CA GLU A 222 -4.98 -9.12 23.78
C GLU A 222 -4.42 -7.69 23.70
N LEU A 223 -4.98 -6.85 22.81
CA LEU A 223 -4.60 -5.44 22.72
C LEU A 223 -4.82 -4.71 24.05
N TYR A 224 -5.98 -4.89 24.68
CA TYR A 224 -6.29 -4.24 25.94
C TYR A 224 -5.40 -4.75 27.09
N GLU A 225 -5.19 -6.05 27.20
CA GLU A 225 -4.32 -6.66 28.21
C GLU A 225 -2.88 -6.13 28.12
N MET A 226 -2.35 -5.93 26.90
CA MET A 226 -1.01 -5.36 26.70
C MET A 226 -0.83 -3.95 27.26
N PHE A 227 -1.90 -3.16 27.35
CA PHE A 227 -1.84 -1.77 27.80
C PHE A 227 -2.41 -1.56 29.20
N ASP A 228 -3.40 -2.35 29.61
CA ASP A 228 -3.96 -2.26 30.97
C ASP A 228 -3.00 -2.81 32.04
N SER A 229 -2.14 -3.76 31.69
CA SER A 229 -1.08 -4.26 32.58
C SER A 229 0.00 -3.20 32.88
N LYS A 230 0.29 -2.31 31.92
CA LYS A 230 1.26 -1.23 32.08
C LYS A 230 0.75 -0.01 32.85
N VAL A 231 -0.54 0.08 33.14
CA VAL A 231 -1.15 1.15 33.94
C VAL A 231 -1.15 0.78 35.43
N LYS A 232 -0.80 -0.46 35.79
CA LYS A 232 -0.78 -0.97 37.18
C LYS A 232 0.63 -1.01 37.81
N GLU A 233 1.66 -0.68 37.03
CA GLU A 233 3.03 -0.43 37.50
C GLU A 233 3.32 1.09 37.55
#